data_2501c0241f306fe8adcc7cc75de6b858
#
_entry.id   2501c0241f306fe8adcc7cc75de6b858
#
_cell.length_a   1.000
_cell.length_b   1.000
_cell.length_c   1.000
_cell.angle_alpha   90.00
_cell.angle_beta   90.00
_cell.angle_gamma   90.00
#
_symmetry.space_group_name_H-M   'P 1'
#
loop_
_entity.id
_entity.type
_entity.pdbx_description
1 polymer ?
#
loop_
_entity_poly.entity_id
_entity_poly.type
_entity_poly.pdbx_seq_one_letter_code
_entity_poly.pdbx_strand_id
1 'polypeptide(L)'
;MQPQADYQDENESNSKELVFYLKQMKEQNAEAGLSLQYKKADSLKEKLDQDAEFFRKADSSYQYGTAFTEEQKLDQVKDLMDTELLKNVNTLGCEYTEQEPVISYYTDEVTLQTVTSDGMNYHYSDDIRMRSIQSALGYTNVMLNMQDIFWPERETDRWQIMQKHFSSNLLTYWKNFTVFDSTTLSESNTRTRTFLNLDFAQSRTENEITLQTSEPGSCFILRTHGEEIADVEGGTWTEIEEGAYLIQAAEPMIRIQVKTAGLHYSK
;
A
#
# COMPACT_ATOMS: atom_id res chain seq x y z
N MET A 1 -10.40 -1.62 -11.54
CA MET A 1 -11.24 -2.30 -12.56
C MET A 1 -12.09 -1.24 -13.23
N GLN A 2 -12.22 -1.27 -14.52
CA GLN A 2 -13.09 -0.38 -15.28
C GLN A 2 -13.99 -1.25 -16.15
N PRO A 3 -15.30 -1.33 -15.89
CA PRO A 3 -16.20 -2.01 -16.79
C PRO A 3 -16.24 -1.23 -18.11
N GLN A 4 -15.91 -1.92 -19.19
CA GLN A 4 -16.09 -1.35 -20.53
C GLN A 4 -17.50 -1.67 -21.03
N ALA A 5 -17.96 -0.90 -21.99
CA ALA A 5 -19.28 -1.12 -22.61
C ALA A 5 -19.50 -2.57 -23.07
N ASP A 6 -18.44 -3.25 -23.46
CA ASP A 6 -18.46 -4.65 -23.91
C ASP A 6 -18.80 -5.65 -22.79
N TYR A 7 -18.60 -5.28 -21.51
CA TYR A 7 -19.05 -6.08 -20.35
C TYR A 7 -20.51 -5.84 -19.99
N GLN A 8 -21.12 -4.80 -20.55
CA GLN A 8 -22.54 -4.49 -20.39
C GLN A 8 -23.42 -5.28 -21.36
N ASP A 9 -22.83 -5.98 -22.32
CA ASP A 9 -23.57 -6.90 -23.16
C ASP A 9 -24.16 -8.00 -22.25
N GLU A 10 -25.44 -8.30 -22.43
CA GLU A 10 -26.29 -9.17 -21.61
C GLU A 10 -25.76 -10.63 -21.45
N ASN A 11 -24.50 -10.86 -21.71
CA ASN A 11 -23.86 -12.15 -21.71
C ASN A 11 -23.57 -12.59 -20.26
N GLU A 12 -24.45 -13.41 -19.69
CA GLU A 12 -24.25 -14.03 -18.35
C GLU A 12 -22.86 -14.66 -18.14
N SER A 13 -22.14 -15.00 -19.21
CA SER A 13 -20.81 -15.59 -19.13
C SER A 13 -19.78 -14.58 -18.59
N ASN A 14 -19.82 -13.32 -19.04
CA ASN A 14 -18.85 -12.29 -18.64
C ASN A 14 -19.00 -11.92 -17.16
N SER A 15 -20.22 -11.90 -16.64
CA SER A 15 -20.47 -11.66 -15.22
C SER A 15 -19.93 -12.81 -14.36
N LYS A 16 -20.08 -14.05 -14.79
CA LYS A 16 -19.54 -15.23 -14.07
C LYS A 16 -18.02 -15.25 -14.06
N GLU A 17 -17.38 -14.88 -15.19
CA GLU A 17 -15.94 -14.75 -15.28
C GLU A 17 -15.41 -13.63 -14.37
N LEU A 18 -16.06 -12.48 -14.35
CA LEU A 18 -15.72 -11.39 -13.46
C LEU A 18 -15.74 -11.83 -11.98
N VAL A 19 -16.83 -12.47 -11.55
CA VAL A 19 -16.95 -12.99 -10.17
C VAL A 19 -15.88 -14.02 -9.86
N PHE A 20 -15.57 -14.89 -10.83
CA PHE A 20 -14.48 -15.87 -10.67
C PHE A 20 -13.13 -15.19 -10.46
N TYR A 21 -12.74 -14.20 -11.27
CA TYR A 21 -11.48 -13.49 -11.14
C TYR A 21 -11.41 -12.66 -9.86
N LEU A 22 -12.49 -12.02 -9.45
CA LEU A 22 -12.55 -11.30 -8.17
C LEU A 22 -12.28 -12.22 -6.97
N LYS A 23 -12.82 -13.45 -6.98
CA LYS A 23 -12.53 -14.44 -5.96
C LYS A 23 -11.07 -14.88 -5.97
N GLN A 24 -10.51 -15.14 -7.16
CA GLN A 24 -9.10 -15.54 -7.30
C GLN A 24 -8.16 -14.43 -6.79
N MET A 25 -8.44 -13.16 -7.07
CA MET A 25 -7.66 -12.04 -6.56
C MET A 25 -7.70 -12.01 -5.03
N LYS A 26 -8.87 -12.18 -4.43
CA LYS A 26 -9.03 -12.21 -2.97
C LYS A 26 -8.26 -13.36 -2.32
N GLU A 27 -8.28 -14.57 -2.92
CA GLU A 27 -7.53 -15.74 -2.45
C GLU A 27 -6.01 -15.52 -2.50
N GLN A 28 -5.53 -14.63 -3.38
CA GLN A 28 -4.12 -14.28 -3.53
C GLN A 28 -3.73 -13.00 -2.76
N ASN A 29 -4.56 -12.52 -1.84
CA ASN A 29 -4.38 -11.26 -1.12
C ASN A 29 -4.20 -10.04 -2.05
N ALA A 30 -4.76 -10.10 -3.25
CA ALA A 30 -4.79 -8.99 -4.18
C ALA A 30 -6.11 -8.22 -4.03
N GLU A 31 -6.01 -6.90 -4.01
CA GLU A 31 -7.18 -6.03 -3.93
C GLU A 31 -7.60 -5.58 -5.33
N ALA A 32 -8.90 -5.70 -5.64
CA ALA A 32 -9.47 -5.11 -6.84
C ALA A 32 -10.00 -3.71 -6.51
N GLY A 33 -9.53 -2.71 -7.25
CA GLY A 33 -9.99 -1.33 -7.16
C GLY A 33 -10.74 -0.89 -8.42
N LEU A 34 -11.46 0.22 -8.30
CA LEU A 34 -12.11 0.87 -9.44
C LEU A 34 -11.10 1.73 -10.21
N SER A 35 -11.14 1.72 -11.53
CA SER A 35 -10.44 2.71 -12.35
C SER A 35 -11.43 3.78 -12.80
N LEU A 36 -11.14 5.02 -12.48
CA LEU A 36 -11.93 6.19 -12.87
C LEU A 36 -11.38 6.90 -14.12
N GLN A 37 -10.49 6.24 -14.86
CA GLN A 37 -9.88 6.75 -16.09
C GLN A 37 -10.79 6.53 -17.31
N TYR A 38 -11.99 7.09 -17.30
CA TYR A 38 -12.92 6.96 -18.42
C TYR A 38 -12.55 7.89 -19.59
N LYS A 39 -12.11 7.32 -20.68
CA LYS A 39 -11.65 8.09 -21.85
C LYS A 39 -12.80 8.69 -22.68
N LYS A 40 -14.03 8.19 -22.57
CA LYS A 40 -15.15 8.54 -23.47
C LYS A 40 -16.49 8.81 -22.74
N ALA A 41 -16.44 9.05 -21.42
CA ALA A 41 -17.68 9.35 -20.70
C ALA A 41 -17.97 10.85 -20.78
N ASP A 42 -19.17 11.19 -21.23
CA ASP A 42 -19.66 12.57 -21.24
C ASP A 42 -19.88 13.08 -19.80
N SER A 43 -20.17 12.18 -18.88
CA SER A 43 -20.34 12.45 -17.45
C SER A 43 -19.78 11.31 -16.61
N LEU A 44 -18.84 11.62 -15.71
CA LEU A 44 -18.29 10.63 -14.77
C LEU A 44 -19.39 10.06 -13.86
N LYS A 45 -20.34 10.88 -13.43
CA LYS A 45 -21.45 10.45 -12.58
C LYS A 45 -22.34 9.43 -13.29
N GLU A 46 -22.78 9.72 -14.51
CA GLU A 46 -23.61 8.79 -15.28
C GLU A 46 -22.92 7.45 -15.50
N LYS A 47 -21.61 7.50 -15.74
CA LYS A 47 -20.83 6.27 -15.90
C LYS A 47 -20.73 5.48 -14.61
N LEU A 48 -20.51 6.12 -13.47
CA LEU A 48 -20.51 5.46 -12.17
C LEU A 48 -21.88 4.83 -11.85
N ASP A 49 -22.97 5.50 -12.16
CA ASP A 49 -24.33 4.97 -11.94
C ASP A 49 -24.58 3.72 -12.80
N GLN A 50 -24.15 3.74 -14.07
CA GLN A 50 -24.22 2.57 -14.96
C GLN A 50 -23.37 1.40 -14.47
N ASP A 51 -22.16 1.68 -14.03
CA ASP A 51 -21.24 0.67 -13.52
C ASP A 51 -21.73 0.10 -12.18
N ALA A 52 -22.38 0.91 -11.33
CA ALA A 52 -23.01 0.43 -10.11
C ALA A 52 -24.12 -0.59 -10.39
N GLU A 53 -24.94 -0.34 -11.40
CA GLU A 53 -25.97 -1.31 -11.82
C GLU A 53 -25.34 -2.61 -12.33
N PHE A 54 -24.29 -2.52 -13.14
CA PHE A 54 -23.58 -3.69 -13.64
C PHE A 54 -22.98 -4.52 -12.50
N PHE A 55 -22.24 -3.90 -11.58
CA PHE A 55 -21.62 -4.62 -10.45
C PHE A 55 -22.65 -5.21 -9.51
N ARG A 56 -23.76 -4.54 -9.26
CA ARG A 56 -24.86 -5.08 -8.45
C ARG A 56 -25.45 -6.36 -9.05
N LYS A 57 -25.54 -6.44 -10.38
CA LYS A 57 -25.98 -7.66 -11.07
C LYS A 57 -24.92 -8.76 -11.05
N ALA A 58 -23.63 -8.40 -11.18
CA ALA A 58 -22.53 -9.36 -11.23
C ALA A 58 -22.19 -9.95 -9.85
N ASP A 59 -22.02 -9.11 -8.85
CA ASP A 59 -21.78 -9.51 -7.45
C ASP A 59 -22.21 -8.40 -6.50
N SER A 60 -23.43 -8.51 -5.95
CA SER A 60 -23.99 -7.53 -5.02
C SER A 60 -23.25 -7.47 -3.65
N SER A 61 -22.41 -8.46 -3.36
CA SER A 61 -21.67 -8.54 -2.10
C SER A 61 -20.30 -7.85 -2.18
N TYR A 62 -19.83 -7.52 -3.39
CA TYR A 62 -18.53 -6.92 -3.57
C TYR A 62 -18.56 -5.41 -3.32
N GLN A 63 -17.64 -4.95 -2.47
CA GLN A 63 -17.44 -3.54 -2.18
C GLN A 63 -15.99 -3.17 -2.50
N TYR A 64 -15.80 -2.03 -3.16
CA TYR A 64 -14.49 -1.53 -3.51
C TYR A 64 -13.97 -0.60 -2.42
N GLY A 65 -12.84 -0.96 -1.81
CA GLY A 65 -12.14 -0.12 -0.83
C GLY A 65 -11.24 0.91 -1.50
N THR A 66 -10.88 0.70 -2.77
CA THR A 66 -9.94 1.55 -3.50
C THR A 66 -10.45 1.97 -4.85
N ALA A 67 -10.03 3.16 -5.28
CA ALA A 67 -10.22 3.64 -6.65
C ALA A 67 -8.94 4.30 -7.15
N PHE A 68 -8.79 4.42 -8.47
CA PHE A 68 -7.66 5.09 -9.12
C PHE A 68 -8.15 6.14 -10.11
N THR A 69 -7.53 7.33 -10.08
CA THR A 69 -7.88 8.44 -10.94
C THR A 69 -6.65 9.18 -11.49
N GLU A 70 -6.88 10.04 -12.47
CA GLU A 70 -5.91 11.02 -12.97
C GLU A 70 -5.95 12.27 -12.07
N GLU A 71 -4.81 12.96 -11.93
CA GLU A 71 -4.69 14.19 -11.14
C GLU A 71 -5.77 15.22 -11.49
N GLN A 72 -5.97 15.45 -12.76
CA GLN A 72 -6.91 16.46 -13.30
C GLN A 72 -8.39 16.17 -12.98
N LYS A 73 -8.71 14.97 -12.50
CA LYS A 73 -10.08 14.57 -12.12
C LYS A 73 -10.31 14.57 -10.60
N LEU A 74 -9.30 14.89 -9.80
CA LEU A 74 -9.41 14.81 -8.34
C LEU A 74 -10.59 15.63 -7.80
N ASP A 75 -10.74 16.89 -8.22
CA ASP A 75 -11.84 17.72 -7.75
C ASP A 75 -13.21 17.14 -8.14
N GLN A 76 -13.33 16.62 -9.36
CA GLN A 76 -14.58 16.00 -9.82
C GLN A 76 -14.90 14.72 -9.05
N VAL A 77 -13.92 13.89 -8.75
CA VAL A 77 -14.09 12.65 -7.97
C VAL A 77 -14.53 12.97 -6.55
N LYS A 78 -14.02 14.06 -5.97
CA LYS A 78 -14.40 14.50 -4.61
C LYS A 78 -15.90 14.72 -4.47
N ASP A 79 -16.51 15.35 -5.46
CA ASP A 79 -17.96 15.61 -5.46
C ASP A 79 -18.81 14.34 -5.65
N LEU A 80 -18.19 13.22 -6.00
CA LEU A 80 -18.85 11.96 -6.31
C LEU A 80 -18.62 10.86 -5.26
N MET A 81 -17.89 11.17 -4.17
CA MET A 81 -17.55 10.18 -3.14
C MET A 81 -18.78 9.56 -2.46
N ASP A 82 -19.91 10.25 -2.45
CA ASP A 82 -21.17 9.74 -1.87
C ASP A 82 -21.96 8.81 -2.84
N THR A 83 -21.47 8.61 -4.06
CA THR A 83 -22.13 7.69 -5.02
C THR A 83 -22.02 6.23 -4.56
N GLU A 84 -22.91 5.37 -5.06
CA GLU A 84 -23.01 3.98 -4.63
C GLU A 84 -21.69 3.20 -4.76
N LEU A 85 -20.92 3.44 -5.82
CA LEU A 85 -19.62 2.75 -6.01
C LEU A 85 -18.50 3.33 -5.17
N LEU A 86 -18.51 4.62 -4.89
CA LEU A 86 -17.39 5.28 -4.23
C LEU A 86 -17.56 5.44 -2.72
N LYS A 87 -18.77 5.31 -2.17
CA LYS A 87 -19.06 5.51 -0.74
C LYS A 87 -18.28 4.60 0.22
N ASN A 88 -17.76 3.47 -0.27
CA ASN A 88 -16.95 2.55 0.53
C ASN A 88 -15.45 2.68 0.23
N VAL A 89 -15.06 3.56 -0.69
CA VAL A 89 -13.66 3.81 -1.01
C VAL A 89 -13.01 4.57 0.13
N ASN A 90 -11.98 4.02 0.71
CA ASN A 90 -11.18 4.61 1.76
C ASN A 90 -9.79 5.06 1.27
N THR A 91 -9.41 4.65 0.07
CA THR A 91 -8.12 4.98 -0.52
C THR A 91 -8.28 5.30 -2.01
N LEU A 92 -7.84 6.49 -2.38
CA LEU A 92 -7.79 6.93 -3.76
C LEU A 92 -6.35 6.90 -4.24
N GLY A 93 -6.05 6.04 -5.22
CA GLY A 93 -4.80 6.07 -5.94
C GLY A 93 -4.82 7.18 -7.00
N CYS A 94 -3.69 7.82 -7.22
CA CYS A 94 -3.53 8.85 -8.24
C CYS A 94 -2.24 8.67 -9.03
N GLU A 95 -2.21 9.13 -10.27
CA GLU A 95 -0.98 9.23 -11.05
C GLU A 95 0.07 10.07 -10.31
N TYR A 96 1.34 9.89 -10.70
CA TYR A 96 2.42 10.70 -10.15
C TYR A 96 2.19 12.18 -10.45
N THR A 97 2.35 12.98 -9.42
CA THR A 97 2.33 14.43 -9.52
C THR A 97 3.41 15.03 -8.60
N GLU A 98 4.03 16.12 -9.02
CA GLU A 98 4.99 16.85 -8.18
C GLU A 98 4.30 17.72 -7.11
N GLN A 99 3.00 17.91 -7.24
CA GLN A 99 2.22 18.81 -6.39
C GLN A 99 1.63 18.12 -5.17
N GLU A 100 1.33 16.83 -5.29
CA GLU A 100 0.73 16.05 -4.22
C GLU A 100 1.79 15.20 -3.47
N PRO A 101 1.74 15.13 -2.16
CA PRO A 101 2.58 14.22 -1.39
C PRO A 101 2.24 12.77 -1.70
N VAL A 102 3.16 11.85 -1.39
CA VAL A 102 2.98 10.41 -1.62
C VAL A 102 1.73 9.88 -0.92
N ILE A 103 1.43 10.39 0.28
CA ILE A 103 0.20 10.12 1.01
C ILE A 103 -0.30 11.43 1.61
N SER A 104 -1.59 11.69 1.42
CA SER A 104 -2.31 12.82 2.02
C SER A 104 -3.74 12.45 2.36
N TYR A 105 -4.42 13.29 3.12
CA TYR A 105 -5.87 13.19 3.29
C TYR A 105 -6.57 13.83 2.09
N TYR A 106 -7.38 13.04 1.40
CA TYR A 106 -8.26 13.53 0.33
C TYR A 106 -9.58 14.06 0.90
N THR A 107 -10.12 13.33 1.85
CA THR A 107 -11.21 13.73 2.75
C THR A 107 -10.88 13.25 4.14
N ASP A 108 -11.71 13.54 5.13
CA ASP A 108 -11.53 13.05 6.50
C ASP A 108 -11.49 11.51 6.57
N GLU A 109 -12.16 10.84 5.64
CA GLU A 109 -12.27 9.37 5.60
C GLU A 109 -11.40 8.70 4.54
N VAL A 110 -10.97 9.43 3.51
CA VAL A 110 -10.26 8.90 2.35
C VAL A 110 -8.84 9.42 2.28
N THR A 111 -7.86 8.53 2.15
CA THR A 111 -6.48 8.92 1.84
C THR A 111 -6.24 8.96 0.34
N LEU A 112 -5.44 9.92 -0.11
CA LEU A 112 -4.88 9.99 -1.45
C LEU A 112 -3.47 9.40 -1.42
N GLN A 113 -3.19 8.46 -2.32
CA GLN A 113 -1.87 7.84 -2.47
C GLN A 113 -1.41 7.96 -3.91
N THR A 114 -0.35 8.74 -4.13
CA THR A 114 0.17 8.94 -5.48
C THR A 114 1.13 7.81 -5.88
N VAL A 115 1.18 7.54 -7.17
CA VAL A 115 2.18 6.64 -7.75
C VAL A 115 3.57 7.26 -7.61
N THR A 116 4.52 6.51 -7.11
CA THR A 116 5.90 6.97 -6.92
C THR A 116 6.81 6.62 -8.08
N SER A 117 6.43 5.63 -8.88
CA SER A 117 7.15 5.21 -10.08
C SER A 117 6.20 4.59 -11.09
N ASP A 118 6.37 4.96 -12.36
CA ASP A 118 5.88 4.21 -13.50
C ASP A 118 6.85 3.06 -13.76
N GLY A 119 6.43 1.85 -13.36
CA GLY A 119 7.25 0.66 -13.51
C GLY A 119 7.60 0.29 -14.95
N MET A 120 6.86 0.84 -15.94
CA MET A 120 7.13 0.66 -17.38
C MET A 120 8.32 1.51 -17.85
N ASN A 121 8.50 2.69 -17.24
CA ASN A 121 9.54 3.66 -17.59
C ASN A 121 10.45 3.94 -16.40
N TYR A 122 10.87 2.89 -15.71
CA TYR A 122 11.69 3.00 -14.52
C TYR A 122 13.04 3.67 -14.81
N HIS A 123 13.30 4.79 -14.15
CA HIS A 123 14.52 5.56 -14.26
C HIS A 123 15.34 5.51 -12.96
N TYR A 124 16.62 5.83 -13.04
CA TYR A 124 17.50 5.92 -11.86
C TYR A 124 16.98 6.92 -10.81
N SER A 125 16.32 8.00 -11.25
CA SER A 125 15.67 8.97 -10.37
C SER A 125 14.54 8.35 -9.54
N ASP A 126 13.82 7.38 -10.08
CA ASP A 126 12.73 6.68 -9.38
C ASP A 126 13.29 5.82 -8.25
N ASP A 127 14.44 5.18 -8.47
CA ASP A 127 15.14 4.43 -7.45
C ASP A 127 15.54 5.32 -6.26
N ILE A 128 16.14 6.48 -6.53
CA ILE A 128 16.52 7.45 -5.49
C ILE A 128 15.27 7.93 -4.73
N ARG A 129 14.19 8.25 -5.45
CA ARG A 129 12.94 8.70 -4.86
C ARG A 129 12.33 7.63 -3.95
N MET A 130 12.17 6.41 -4.46
CA MET A 130 11.60 5.31 -3.69
C MET A 130 12.42 5.01 -2.43
N ARG A 131 13.73 4.98 -2.53
CA ARG A 131 14.61 4.77 -1.36
C ARG A 131 14.51 5.90 -0.35
N SER A 132 14.43 7.15 -0.82
CA SER A 132 14.26 8.30 0.08
C SER A 132 12.95 8.23 0.85
N ILE A 133 11.85 7.85 0.17
CA ILE A 133 10.54 7.66 0.80
C ILE A 133 10.60 6.52 1.82
N GLN A 134 11.17 5.38 1.45
CA GLN A 134 11.26 4.20 2.32
C GLN A 134 12.15 4.45 3.53
N SER A 135 13.26 5.20 3.38
CA SER A 135 14.11 5.55 4.51
C SER A 135 13.43 6.51 5.50
N ALA A 136 12.40 7.23 5.05
CA ALA A 136 11.53 8.03 5.90
C ALA A 136 10.30 7.26 6.42
N LEU A 137 10.30 5.91 6.34
CA LEU A 137 9.21 5.03 6.72
C LEU A 137 7.91 5.25 5.93
N GLY A 138 8.02 5.73 4.69
CA GLY A 138 6.89 5.98 3.81
C GLY A 138 6.54 4.80 2.93
N TYR A 139 5.42 4.92 2.22
CA TYR A 139 4.96 3.97 1.22
C TYR A 139 5.46 4.34 -0.18
N THR A 140 5.73 3.32 -0.98
CA THR A 140 6.03 3.48 -2.41
C THR A 140 5.02 2.69 -3.23
N ASN A 141 4.46 3.34 -4.24
CA ASN A 141 3.48 2.75 -5.15
C ASN A 141 4.09 2.69 -6.56
N VAL A 142 4.14 1.51 -7.13
CA VAL A 142 4.61 1.30 -8.51
C VAL A 142 3.43 0.96 -9.39
N MET A 143 3.19 1.76 -10.42
CA MET A 143 2.13 1.51 -11.39
C MET A 143 2.66 0.64 -12.54
N LEU A 144 1.91 -0.38 -12.90
CA LEU A 144 2.12 -1.18 -14.10
C LEU A 144 0.87 -1.12 -14.96
N ASN A 145 1.01 -0.59 -16.18
CA ASN A 145 -0.08 -0.58 -17.14
C ASN A 145 -0.15 -1.94 -17.87
N MET A 146 -1.17 -2.73 -17.54
CA MET A 146 -1.34 -4.06 -18.13
C MET A 146 -1.58 -4.01 -19.64
N GLN A 147 -2.18 -2.95 -20.16
CA GLN A 147 -2.38 -2.80 -21.60
C GLN A 147 -1.03 -2.72 -22.32
N ASP A 148 -0.10 -1.96 -21.81
CA ASP A 148 1.23 -1.80 -22.41
C ASP A 148 2.06 -3.08 -22.27
N ILE A 149 1.83 -3.87 -21.23
CA ILE A 149 2.47 -5.18 -21.04
C ILE A 149 1.95 -6.22 -22.06
N PHE A 150 0.65 -6.27 -22.31
CA PHE A 150 0.05 -7.25 -23.22
C PHE A 150 0.16 -6.84 -24.69
N TRP A 151 0.17 -5.56 -24.99
CA TRP A 151 0.30 -4.99 -26.35
C TRP A 151 1.40 -3.92 -26.36
N PRO A 152 2.67 -4.35 -26.17
CA PRO A 152 3.78 -3.41 -26.04
C PRO A 152 4.07 -2.70 -27.35
N GLU A 153 4.23 -1.39 -27.31
CA GLU A 153 4.74 -0.60 -28.43
C GLU A 153 6.23 -0.82 -28.66
N ARG A 154 6.98 -1.11 -27.58
CA ARG A 154 8.41 -1.39 -27.60
C ARG A 154 8.68 -2.82 -27.17
N GLU A 155 9.66 -3.45 -27.80
CA GLU A 155 10.10 -4.81 -27.45
C GLU A 155 10.53 -4.92 -25.97
N THR A 156 11.09 -3.86 -25.42
CA THR A 156 11.55 -3.78 -24.03
C THR A 156 10.41 -3.83 -23.02
N ASP A 157 9.19 -3.51 -23.43
CA ASP A 157 8.02 -3.44 -22.56
C ASP A 157 7.31 -4.80 -22.43
N ARG A 158 7.80 -5.83 -23.10
CA ARG A 158 7.31 -7.21 -22.93
C ARG A 158 7.48 -7.69 -21.49
N TRP A 159 6.48 -8.38 -20.99
CA TRP A 159 6.43 -8.86 -19.61
C TRP A 159 7.72 -9.56 -19.14
N GLN A 160 8.29 -10.42 -19.96
CA GLN A 160 9.51 -11.16 -19.60
C GLN A 160 10.71 -10.23 -19.34
N ILE A 161 10.81 -9.14 -20.09
CA ILE A 161 11.88 -8.16 -19.93
C ILE A 161 11.60 -7.28 -18.73
N MET A 162 10.37 -6.76 -18.61
CA MET A 162 9.89 -5.97 -17.49
C MET A 162 10.05 -6.72 -16.16
N GLN A 163 9.57 -7.95 -16.08
CA GLN A 163 9.67 -8.78 -14.89
C GLN A 163 11.13 -8.98 -14.47
N LYS A 164 12.02 -9.21 -15.42
CA LYS A 164 13.44 -9.37 -15.13
C LYS A 164 14.06 -8.10 -14.55
N HIS A 165 13.74 -6.93 -15.12
CA HIS A 165 14.23 -5.66 -14.63
C HIS A 165 13.68 -5.36 -13.23
N PHE A 166 12.39 -5.51 -13.04
CA PHE A 166 11.73 -5.30 -11.76
C PHE A 166 12.27 -6.23 -10.67
N SER A 167 12.38 -7.53 -10.97
CA SER A 167 12.96 -8.51 -10.02
C SER A 167 14.41 -8.22 -9.70
N SER A 168 15.21 -7.80 -10.70
CA SER A 168 16.61 -7.42 -10.47
C SER A 168 16.73 -6.22 -9.55
N ASN A 169 15.89 -5.21 -9.73
CA ASN A 169 15.86 -4.02 -8.88
C ASN A 169 15.43 -4.36 -7.45
N LEU A 170 14.37 -5.15 -7.28
CA LEU A 170 13.94 -5.63 -5.98
C LEU A 170 15.06 -6.40 -5.24
N LEU A 171 15.69 -7.34 -5.93
CA LEU A 171 16.77 -8.14 -5.35
C LEU A 171 18.01 -7.31 -5.02
N THR A 172 18.36 -6.35 -5.86
CA THR A 172 19.57 -5.54 -5.67
C THR A 172 19.41 -4.54 -4.52
N TYR A 173 18.25 -3.90 -4.44
CA TYR A 173 18.07 -2.73 -3.58
C TYR A 173 17.27 -3.02 -2.32
N TRP A 174 16.33 -3.96 -2.36
CA TRP A 174 15.38 -4.17 -1.27
C TRP A 174 15.58 -5.47 -0.49
N LYS A 175 16.34 -6.42 -1.04
CA LYS A 175 16.57 -7.72 -0.41
C LYS A 175 17.13 -7.63 1.03
N ASN A 176 17.90 -6.60 1.31
CA ASN A 176 18.54 -6.44 2.62
C ASN A 176 17.67 -5.71 3.65
N PHE A 177 16.49 -5.23 3.25
CA PHE A 177 15.55 -4.56 4.14
C PHE A 177 14.51 -5.56 4.63
N THR A 178 14.78 -6.18 5.78
CA THR A 178 13.91 -7.21 6.38
C THR A 178 12.61 -6.66 6.96
N VAL A 179 12.49 -5.34 7.07
CA VAL A 179 11.32 -4.64 7.64
C VAL A 179 10.33 -4.16 6.58
N PHE A 180 10.65 -4.30 5.31
CA PHE A 180 9.71 -3.94 4.24
C PHE A 180 8.70 -5.06 4.01
N ASP A 181 7.45 -4.65 3.91
CA ASP A 181 6.31 -5.50 3.65
C ASP A 181 5.50 -4.95 2.48
N SER A 182 4.85 -5.83 1.73
CA SER A 182 3.94 -5.43 0.67
C SER A 182 2.52 -5.32 1.23
N THR A 183 1.81 -4.27 0.86
CA THR A 183 0.44 -4.02 1.29
C THR A 183 -0.47 -3.75 0.12
N THR A 184 -1.76 -3.98 0.30
CA THR A 184 -2.77 -3.39 -0.57
C THR A 184 -2.93 -1.90 -0.26
N LEU A 185 -3.59 -1.14 -1.13
CA LEU A 185 -3.85 0.28 -0.87
C LEU A 185 -4.75 0.49 0.36
N SER A 186 -5.78 -0.33 0.52
CA SER A 186 -6.65 -0.27 1.72
C SER A 186 -5.90 -0.61 3.00
N GLU A 187 -4.99 -1.57 2.96
CA GLU A 187 -4.16 -1.89 4.12
C GLU A 187 -3.19 -0.75 4.46
N SER A 188 -2.56 -0.15 3.45
CA SER A 188 -1.67 1.00 3.67
C SER A 188 -2.41 2.20 4.28
N ASN A 189 -3.67 2.45 3.86
CA ASN A 189 -4.53 3.44 4.49
C ASN A 189 -4.76 3.13 5.97
N THR A 190 -5.10 1.89 6.31
CA THR A 190 -5.33 1.47 7.70
C THR A 190 -4.07 1.67 8.54
N ARG A 191 -2.92 1.20 8.06
CA ARG A 191 -1.62 1.36 8.74
C ARG A 191 -1.23 2.83 8.93
N THR A 192 -1.46 3.67 7.90
CA THR A 192 -1.18 5.10 7.97
C THR A 192 -2.05 5.78 9.03
N ARG A 193 -3.35 5.48 9.06
CA ARG A 193 -4.27 6.03 10.07
C ARG A 193 -3.93 5.56 11.47
N THR A 194 -3.61 4.30 11.65
CA THR A 194 -3.14 3.76 12.93
C THR A 194 -1.90 4.51 13.40
N PHE A 195 -0.92 4.74 12.51
CA PHE A 195 0.28 5.51 12.84
C PHE A 195 -0.03 6.96 13.23
N LEU A 196 -0.90 7.64 12.48
CA LEU A 196 -1.23 9.05 12.74
C LEU A 196 -2.07 9.25 14.02
N ASN A 197 -2.84 8.25 14.43
CA ASN A 197 -3.64 8.26 15.65
C ASN A 197 -2.94 7.59 16.82
N LEU A 198 -1.69 7.17 16.64
CA LEU A 198 -0.92 6.47 17.65
C LEU A 198 -0.48 7.42 18.76
N ASP A 199 -0.97 7.21 19.95
CA ASP A 199 -0.41 7.77 21.17
C ASP A 199 0.55 6.78 21.79
N PHE A 200 1.75 7.22 22.12
CA PHE A 200 2.71 6.38 22.80
C PHE A 200 3.46 7.13 23.88
N ALA A 201 3.87 6.40 24.91
CA ALA A 201 4.77 6.88 25.94
C ALA A 201 5.90 5.88 26.15
N GLN A 202 7.04 6.40 26.52
CA GLN A 202 8.19 5.56 26.88
C GLN A 202 8.76 5.99 28.21
N SER A 203 9.24 5.02 28.97
CA SER A 203 10.06 5.25 30.15
C SER A 203 11.23 4.28 30.17
N ARG A 204 12.30 4.66 30.83
CA ARG A 204 13.49 3.84 30.93
C ARG A 204 14.05 3.86 32.33
N THR A 205 14.40 2.69 32.82
CA THR A 205 15.28 2.48 33.97
C THR A 205 16.66 1.99 33.49
N GLU A 206 17.52 1.59 34.39
CA GLU A 206 18.87 1.10 34.06
C GLU A 206 18.80 -0.14 33.12
N ASN A 207 17.89 -1.07 33.39
CA ASN A 207 17.86 -2.36 32.72
C ASN A 207 16.51 -2.64 31.99
N GLU A 208 15.57 -1.70 32.04
CA GLU A 208 14.24 -1.90 31.46
C GLU A 208 13.77 -0.68 30.69
N ILE A 209 13.23 -0.90 29.50
CA ILE A 209 12.49 0.09 28.71
C ILE A 209 11.03 -0.33 28.71
N THR A 210 10.15 0.56 29.13
CA THR A 210 8.70 0.34 29.03
C THR A 210 8.15 1.22 27.92
N LEU A 211 7.40 0.61 26.98
CA LEU A 211 6.61 1.30 25.97
C LEU A 211 5.13 1.13 26.30
N GLN A 212 4.37 2.21 26.19
CA GLN A 212 2.90 2.18 26.21
C GLN A 212 2.40 2.67 24.85
N THR A 213 1.41 1.99 24.29
CA THR A 213 0.81 2.34 23.01
C THR A 213 -0.70 2.28 23.09
N SER A 214 -1.38 3.21 22.41
CA SER A 214 -2.84 3.17 22.25
C SER A 214 -3.29 2.07 21.29
N GLU A 215 -2.39 1.62 20.40
CA GLU A 215 -2.70 0.72 19.29
C GLU A 215 -1.85 -0.56 19.32
N PRO A 216 -2.40 -1.70 19.79
CA PRO A 216 -1.77 -3.00 19.60
C PRO A 216 -1.51 -3.29 18.11
N GLY A 217 -0.38 -3.94 17.81
CA GLY A 217 0.07 -4.15 16.44
C GLY A 217 1.01 -3.06 15.92
N SER A 218 1.17 -1.96 16.64
CA SER A 218 2.13 -0.91 16.29
C SER A 218 3.57 -1.41 16.34
N CYS A 219 4.40 -0.87 15.44
CA CYS A 219 5.81 -1.20 15.34
C CYS A 219 6.67 -0.03 15.80
N PHE A 220 7.72 -0.34 16.54
CA PHE A 220 8.71 0.62 17.02
C PHE A 220 10.12 0.18 16.64
N ILE A 221 10.98 1.10 16.29
CA ILE A 221 12.40 0.82 16.11
C ILE A 221 13.15 1.24 17.38
N LEU A 222 13.68 0.25 18.07
CA LEU A 222 14.54 0.47 19.23
C LEU A 222 16.01 0.46 18.79
N ARG A 223 16.72 1.55 19.02
CA ARG A 223 18.17 1.61 18.87
C ARG A 223 18.84 1.56 20.23
N THR A 224 19.68 0.56 20.41
CA THR A 224 20.45 0.36 21.63
C THR A 224 21.89 0.76 21.39
N HIS A 225 22.45 1.58 22.25
CA HIS A 225 23.84 2.03 22.16
C HIS A 225 24.73 1.14 23.03
N GLY A 226 25.11 -0.03 22.49
CA GLY A 226 25.98 -0.98 23.22
C GLY A 226 25.23 -1.88 24.21
N GLU A 227 23.93 -2.03 24.03
CA GLU A 227 23.10 -2.96 24.79
C GLU A 227 22.42 -3.96 23.85
N GLU A 228 22.01 -5.09 24.39
CA GLU A 228 21.24 -6.13 23.70
C GLU A 228 19.91 -6.34 24.41
N ILE A 229 18.88 -6.72 23.66
CA ILE A 229 17.62 -7.15 24.23
C ILE A 229 17.85 -8.51 24.91
N ALA A 230 17.45 -8.61 26.18
CA ALA A 230 17.47 -9.86 26.92
C ALA A 230 16.10 -10.56 26.87
N ASP A 231 15.01 -9.80 26.97
CA ASP A 231 13.65 -10.32 26.94
C ASP A 231 12.67 -9.20 26.55
N VAL A 232 11.48 -9.59 26.02
CA VAL A 232 10.37 -8.68 25.71
C VAL A 232 9.05 -9.31 26.15
N GLU A 233 8.34 -8.64 27.03
CA GLU A 233 6.98 -8.94 27.42
C GLU A 233 5.99 -8.02 26.73
N GLY A 234 4.80 -8.51 26.35
CA GLY A 234 3.75 -7.72 25.69
C GLY A 234 3.99 -7.45 24.22
N GLY A 235 5.01 -8.06 23.60
CA GLY A 235 5.33 -7.89 22.19
C GLY A 235 6.32 -8.91 21.67
N THR A 236 6.71 -8.74 20.42
CA THR A 236 7.80 -9.50 19.78
C THR A 236 8.89 -8.57 19.29
N TRP A 237 10.06 -9.13 19.05
CA TRP A 237 11.19 -8.36 18.52
C TRP A 237 11.99 -9.12 17.48
N THR A 238 12.62 -8.38 16.58
CA THR A 238 13.53 -8.90 15.56
C THR A 238 14.68 -7.93 15.40
N GLU A 239 15.91 -8.43 15.44
CA GLU A 239 17.08 -7.61 15.14
C GLU A 239 17.14 -7.36 13.63
N ILE A 240 17.22 -6.07 13.23
CA ILE A 240 17.28 -5.63 11.83
C ILE A 240 18.70 -5.25 11.40
N GLU A 241 19.48 -4.73 12.32
CA GLU A 241 20.91 -4.47 12.17
C GLU A 241 21.56 -4.43 13.56
N GLU A 242 22.86 -4.43 13.66
CA GLU A 242 23.57 -4.39 14.93
C GLU A 242 23.08 -3.23 15.81
N GLY A 243 22.52 -3.56 16.96
CA GLY A 243 21.96 -2.59 17.92
C GLY A 243 20.68 -1.90 17.49
N ALA A 244 19.98 -2.40 16.45
CA ALA A 244 18.67 -1.91 16.05
C ALA A 244 17.67 -3.06 15.96
N TYR A 245 16.54 -2.89 16.60
CA TYR A 245 15.50 -3.91 16.75
C TYR A 245 14.14 -3.37 16.33
N LEU A 246 13.41 -4.17 15.56
CA LEU A 246 11.97 -3.95 15.33
C LEU A 246 11.21 -4.56 16.50
N ILE A 247 10.46 -3.75 17.23
CA ILE A 247 9.55 -4.18 18.30
C ILE A 247 8.14 -4.08 17.78
N GLN A 248 7.38 -5.17 17.82
CA GLN A 248 5.97 -5.21 17.46
C GLN A 248 5.14 -5.41 18.73
N ALA A 249 4.27 -4.45 19.02
CA ALA A 249 3.38 -4.49 20.18
C ALA A 249 2.28 -5.54 19.99
N ALA A 250 2.17 -6.49 20.89
CA ALA A 250 1.01 -7.39 20.99
C ALA A 250 -0.02 -6.89 22.02
N GLU A 251 0.45 -6.14 23.01
CA GLU A 251 -0.34 -5.57 24.10
C GLU A 251 -0.13 -4.06 24.20
N PRO A 252 -1.00 -3.31 24.87
CA PRO A 252 -0.82 -1.88 25.08
C PRO A 252 0.43 -1.50 25.89
N MET A 253 1.00 -2.43 26.63
CA MET A 253 2.21 -2.21 27.42
C MET A 253 3.27 -3.26 27.04
N ILE A 254 4.43 -2.79 26.63
CA ILE A 254 5.59 -3.63 26.29
C ILE A 254 6.70 -3.32 27.27
N ARG A 255 7.29 -4.37 27.86
CA ARG A 255 8.47 -4.27 28.74
C ARG A 255 9.66 -4.95 28.05
N ILE A 256 10.74 -4.21 27.87
CA ILE A 256 11.94 -4.65 27.17
C ILE A 256 13.08 -4.67 28.20
N GLN A 257 13.55 -5.85 28.53
CA GLN A 257 14.74 -6.02 29.37
C GLN A 257 15.99 -5.89 28.49
N VAL A 258 16.90 -5.01 28.89
CA VAL A 258 18.17 -4.79 28.21
C VAL A 258 19.33 -5.18 29.09
N LYS A 259 20.42 -5.64 28.49
CA LYS A 259 21.67 -5.96 29.13
C LYS A 259 22.82 -5.35 28.36
N THR A 260 23.91 -5.02 29.02
CA THR A 260 25.15 -4.56 28.35
C THR A 260 25.60 -5.62 27.34
N ALA A 261 25.82 -5.22 26.10
CA ALA A 261 26.33 -6.11 25.06
C ALA A 261 27.71 -6.67 25.51
N GLY A 262 27.85 -7.98 25.42
CA GLY A 262 29.14 -8.63 25.67
C GLY A 262 30.13 -8.18 24.60
N LEU A 263 31.38 -7.93 24.96
CA LEU A 263 32.44 -7.65 24.01
C LEU A 263 32.61 -8.87 23.09
N HIS A 264 32.02 -8.81 21.89
CA HIS A 264 32.30 -9.79 20.85
C HIS A 264 33.68 -9.53 20.27
N TYR A 265 34.68 -10.22 20.77
CA TYR A 265 35.96 -10.31 20.07
C TYR A 265 35.71 -11.19 18.82
N SER A 266 35.58 -10.58 17.64
CA SER A 266 35.68 -11.32 16.36
C SER A 266 37.11 -11.96 16.33
N LYS A 267 37.13 -13.30 16.32
CA LYS A 267 38.34 -14.07 16.06
C LYS A 267 38.66 -14.08 14.57
#